data_d658eb453b264ff20c54394a0b1fddfe
#
_entry.id   d658eb453b264ff20c54394a0b1fddfe
#
_cell.length_a   1.000
_cell.length_b   1.000
_cell.length_c   1.000
_cell.angle_alpha   90.00
_cell.angle_beta   90.00
_cell.angle_gamma   90.00
#
_symmetry.space_group_name_H-M   'P 1'
#
loop_
_entity.id
_entity.type
_entity.pdbx_description
1 polymer ?
#
loop_
_entity_poly.entity_id
_entity_poly.type
_entity_poly.pdbx_seq_one_letter_code
_entity_poly.pdbx_strand_id
1 'polypeptide(L)'
;LELPSFGSHGDDVDAAVREYAQEKIVEVYSIAGKQEREIASADLQQEILEALGGEGKEFEGREDEINAAFNALTKYTVRQRILTEQVRIDGRGLTDIRQLTAEVEVLPRVHGSAIFERGETQIMGVTTLNMLKLEQQLDSLYPVKSKRYIHHYNFPPYSVGEPGRVGSPKRREIGHGALAERALTPVLPSREEFPYAIRQVSEALGSNGSTSMGSVCASTLSMLNAGVPLRAPVAGIAMGLVSDEVNGETQYAALTDILGAEDALGDMDFKVAGTSEFVTAIQLDTKLDGIPASVLAAALTQAREARLHILEVLTQAIDAPDEMSDFAPRVISVTVPVRS
;
A
#
# COMPACT_ATOMS: atom_id res chain seq x y z
N LEU A 1 -23.48 27.27 -24.32
CA LEU A 1 -23.97 26.12 -23.52
C LEU A 1 -23.21 26.14 -22.21
N GLU A 2 -23.84 26.68 -21.17
CA GLU A 2 -23.33 26.52 -19.81
C GLU A 2 -23.51 25.05 -19.41
N LEU A 3 -22.39 24.39 -19.19
CA LEU A 3 -22.41 23.02 -18.62
C LEU A 3 -22.88 23.13 -17.17
N PRO A 4 -23.82 22.30 -16.75
CA PRO A 4 -24.22 22.28 -15.34
C PRO A 4 -23.00 21.91 -14.49
N SER A 5 -22.68 22.74 -13.48
CA SER A 5 -21.66 22.41 -12.51
C SER A 5 -22.20 21.31 -11.59
N PHE A 6 -21.63 20.12 -11.69
CA PHE A 6 -21.94 19.04 -10.76
C PHE A 6 -21.07 19.20 -9.52
N GLY A 7 -21.69 19.30 -8.36
CA GLY A 7 -21.04 19.01 -7.09
C GLY A 7 -20.49 20.16 -6.29
N SER A 8 -20.94 21.40 -6.48
CA SER A 8 -20.73 22.42 -5.46
C SER A 8 -21.89 22.46 -4.48
N HIS A 9 -21.60 22.39 -3.19
CA HIS A 9 -22.52 22.75 -2.15
C HIS A 9 -22.62 24.29 -2.06
N GLY A 10 -23.77 24.83 -1.72
CA GLY A 10 -23.95 26.26 -1.56
C GLY A 10 -23.16 26.81 -0.37
N ASP A 11 -22.80 28.10 -0.41
CA ASP A 11 -22.06 28.75 0.68
C ASP A 11 -22.84 28.74 2.00
N ASP A 12 -24.16 28.77 1.96
CA ASP A 12 -25.06 28.68 3.11
C ASP A 12 -24.97 27.30 3.79
N VAL A 13 -24.97 26.22 3.01
CA VAL A 13 -24.78 24.85 3.51
C VAL A 13 -23.39 24.68 4.08
N ASP A 14 -22.37 25.17 3.38
CA ASP A 14 -20.98 25.08 3.84
C ASP A 14 -20.81 25.77 5.21
N ALA A 15 -21.29 26.99 5.38
CA ALA A 15 -21.22 27.71 6.65
C ALA A 15 -21.94 26.98 7.79
N ALA A 16 -23.14 26.44 7.53
CA ALA A 16 -23.91 25.72 8.54
C ALA A 16 -23.27 24.43 8.97
N VAL A 17 -22.70 23.65 8.02
CA VAL A 17 -21.97 22.41 8.31
C VAL A 17 -20.70 22.71 9.10
N ARG A 18 -19.98 23.76 8.73
CA ARG A 18 -18.76 24.18 9.43
C ARG A 18 -19.03 24.58 10.87
N GLU A 19 -20.06 25.38 11.12
CA GLU A 19 -20.44 25.79 12.47
C GLU A 19 -20.86 24.58 13.34
N TYR A 20 -21.62 23.65 12.75
CA TYR A 20 -22.11 22.49 13.48
C TYR A 20 -21.01 21.45 13.75
N ALA A 21 -20.15 21.17 12.79
CA ALA A 21 -19.37 19.93 12.74
C ALA A 21 -17.85 20.09 12.91
N GLN A 22 -17.30 21.31 12.83
CA GLN A 22 -15.84 21.47 12.79
C GLN A 22 -15.11 20.86 13.99
N GLU A 23 -15.57 21.15 15.21
CA GLU A 23 -14.99 20.58 16.43
C GLU A 23 -15.24 19.08 16.53
N LYS A 24 -16.42 18.62 16.13
CA LYS A 24 -16.80 17.20 16.14
C LYS A 24 -15.98 16.39 15.15
N ILE A 25 -15.62 16.95 14.01
CA ILE A 25 -14.72 16.31 13.04
C ILE A 25 -13.32 16.12 13.62
N VAL A 26 -12.81 17.10 14.34
CA VAL A 26 -11.50 16.99 15.03
C VAL A 26 -11.52 15.83 16.02
N GLU A 27 -12.57 15.70 16.81
CA GLU A 27 -12.73 14.58 17.77
C GLU A 27 -12.77 13.22 17.05
N VAL A 28 -13.56 13.08 16.01
CA VAL A 28 -13.67 11.84 15.22
C VAL A 28 -12.34 11.45 14.61
N TYR A 29 -11.66 12.39 13.98
CA TYR A 29 -10.37 12.13 13.31
C TYR A 29 -9.17 12.16 14.25
N SER A 30 -9.40 12.22 15.55
CA SER A 30 -8.44 11.91 16.60
C SER A 30 -8.50 10.45 17.07
N ILE A 31 -9.48 9.68 16.59
CA ILE A 31 -9.61 8.25 16.87
C ILE A 31 -8.61 7.49 16.00
N ALA A 32 -7.66 6.79 16.62
CA ALA A 32 -6.59 6.08 15.91
C ALA A 32 -7.07 4.82 15.19
N GLY A 33 -8.00 4.05 15.77
CA GLY A 33 -8.52 2.82 15.18
C GLY A 33 -9.39 3.07 13.95
N LYS A 34 -9.13 2.33 12.86
CA LYS A 34 -9.86 2.49 11.59
C LYS A 34 -11.36 2.28 11.73
N GLN A 35 -11.76 1.15 12.31
CA GLN A 35 -13.19 0.79 12.44
C GLN A 35 -13.94 1.76 13.34
N GLU A 36 -13.36 2.09 14.49
CA GLU A 36 -13.94 3.05 15.42
C GLU A 36 -14.10 4.43 14.80
N ARG A 37 -13.12 4.88 14.05
CA ARG A 37 -13.15 6.16 13.34
C ARG A 37 -14.22 6.16 12.23
N GLU A 38 -14.32 5.10 11.45
CA GLU A 38 -15.32 4.98 10.38
C GLU A 38 -16.74 4.99 10.95
N ILE A 39 -16.99 4.28 12.05
CA ILE A 39 -18.29 4.28 12.72
C ILE A 39 -18.60 5.68 13.26
N ALA A 40 -17.67 6.31 13.95
CA ALA A 40 -17.87 7.66 14.49
C ALA A 40 -18.09 8.70 13.40
N SER A 41 -17.41 8.60 12.26
CA SER A 41 -17.60 9.47 11.10
C SER A 41 -18.98 9.27 10.47
N ALA A 42 -19.43 8.04 10.31
CA ALA A 42 -20.76 7.74 9.78
C ALA A 42 -21.89 8.23 10.72
N ASP A 43 -21.72 8.05 12.01
CA ASP A 43 -22.66 8.53 13.03
C ASP A 43 -22.74 10.07 13.02
N LEU A 44 -21.62 10.74 12.93
CA LEU A 44 -21.57 12.21 12.81
C LEU A 44 -22.23 12.70 11.54
N GLN A 45 -21.99 12.05 10.41
CA GLN A 45 -22.64 12.40 9.15
C GLN A 45 -24.15 12.25 9.22
N GLN A 46 -24.65 11.19 9.84
CA GLN A 46 -26.08 10.99 10.06
C GLN A 46 -26.67 12.06 11.00
N GLU A 47 -25.96 12.39 12.07
CA GLU A 47 -26.35 13.45 13.00
C GLU A 47 -26.51 14.80 12.29
N ILE A 48 -25.57 15.15 11.41
CA ILE A 48 -25.62 16.39 10.64
C ILE A 48 -26.79 16.40 9.66
N LEU A 49 -27.02 15.30 8.96
CA LEU A 49 -28.15 15.16 8.04
C LEU A 49 -29.49 15.36 8.76
N GLU A 50 -29.66 14.81 9.94
CA GLU A 50 -30.87 14.99 10.75
C GLU A 50 -31.02 16.41 11.30
N ALA A 51 -29.90 17.00 11.76
CA ALA A 51 -29.92 18.34 12.37
C ALA A 51 -30.14 19.46 11.36
N LEU A 52 -29.61 19.36 10.15
CA LEU A 52 -29.64 20.40 9.12
C LEU A 52 -30.59 20.11 7.97
N GLY A 53 -30.81 18.85 7.61
CA GLY A 53 -31.55 18.42 6.44
C GLY A 53 -32.80 17.58 6.75
N GLY A 54 -33.15 17.37 8.03
CA GLY A 54 -34.34 16.63 8.43
C GLY A 54 -35.62 17.35 8.07
N GLU A 55 -36.76 16.67 8.27
CA GLU A 55 -38.09 17.22 8.02
C GLU A 55 -38.28 18.53 8.78
N GLY A 56 -38.68 19.60 8.06
CA GLY A 56 -38.86 20.93 8.63
C GLY A 56 -37.58 21.70 8.96
N LYS A 57 -36.44 21.20 8.60
CA LYS A 57 -35.16 21.90 8.78
C LYS A 57 -34.83 22.79 7.60
N GLU A 58 -33.89 23.73 7.82
CA GLU A 58 -33.51 24.77 6.85
C GLU A 58 -33.05 24.21 5.50
N PHE A 59 -32.35 23.07 5.50
CA PHE A 59 -31.77 22.46 4.28
C PHE A 59 -32.49 21.15 3.91
N GLU A 60 -33.76 21.01 4.25
CA GLU A 60 -34.57 19.85 3.84
C GLU A 60 -34.53 19.67 2.31
N GLY A 61 -34.27 18.45 1.84
CA GLY A 61 -34.11 18.13 0.42
C GLY A 61 -32.76 18.44 -0.19
N ARG A 62 -31.80 18.90 0.61
CA ARG A 62 -30.42 19.24 0.18
C ARG A 62 -29.36 18.33 0.81
N GLU A 63 -29.71 17.06 1.04
CA GLU A 63 -28.86 16.07 1.72
C GLU A 63 -27.53 15.85 0.97
N ASP A 64 -27.55 15.86 -0.36
CA ASP A 64 -26.34 15.71 -1.17
C ASP A 64 -25.35 16.87 -0.96
N GLU A 65 -25.87 18.10 -0.83
CA GLU A 65 -25.04 19.27 -0.54
C GLU A 65 -24.46 19.24 0.87
N ILE A 66 -25.23 18.76 1.86
CA ILE A 66 -24.76 18.56 3.24
C ILE A 66 -23.62 17.54 3.27
N ASN A 67 -23.79 16.41 2.59
CA ASN A 67 -22.75 15.37 2.49
C ASN A 67 -21.50 15.88 1.80
N ALA A 68 -21.62 16.63 0.70
CA ALA A 68 -20.50 17.21 0.00
C ALA A 68 -19.74 18.24 0.87
N ALA A 69 -20.46 19.08 1.61
CA ALA A 69 -19.90 20.05 2.55
C ALA A 69 -19.18 19.35 3.72
N PHE A 70 -19.78 18.30 4.25
CA PHE A 70 -19.15 17.49 5.31
C PHE A 70 -17.83 16.85 4.85
N ASN A 71 -17.81 16.24 3.67
CA ASN A 71 -16.62 15.63 3.12
C ASN A 71 -15.52 16.65 2.85
N ALA A 72 -15.89 17.81 2.29
CA ALA A 72 -14.94 18.90 2.04
C ALA A 72 -14.35 19.47 3.34
N LEU A 73 -15.17 19.65 4.37
CA LEU A 73 -14.73 20.14 5.68
C LEU A 73 -13.83 19.11 6.39
N THR A 74 -14.17 17.84 6.31
CA THR A 74 -13.34 16.75 6.85
C THR A 74 -11.96 16.75 6.21
N LYS A 75 -11.91 16.79 4.90
CA LYS A 75 -10.66 16.85 4.13
C LYS A 75 -9.83 18.07 4.53
N TYR A 76 -10.44 19.25 4.56
CA TYR A 76 -9.78 20.49 4.95
C TYR A 76 -9.21 20.40 6.39
N THR A 77 -10.03 19.96 7.34
CA THR A 77 -9.65 19.92 8.76
C THR A 77 -8.48 18.96 8.99
N VAL A 78 -8.51 17.77 8.40
CA VAL A 78 -7.43 16.79 8.51
C VAL A 78 -6.14 17.32 7.89
N ARG A 79 -6.23 17.92 6.70
CA ARG A 79 -5.08 18.49 5.98
C ARG A 79 -4.44 19.65 6.73
N GLN A 80 -5.23 20.57 7.27
CA GLN A 80 -4.74 21.70 8.07
C GLN A 80 -4.03 21.22 9.33
N ARG A 81 -4.58 20.20 10.01
CA ARG A 81 -3.95 19.61 11.20
C ARG A 81 -2.58 19.00 10.90
N ILE A 82 -2.47 18.28 9.79
CA ILE A 82 -1.21 17.71 9.32
C ILE A 82 -0.18 18.81 9.05
N LEU A 83 -0.58 19.86 8.32
CA LEU A 83 0.32 20.94 7.90
C LEU A 83 0.74 21.86 9.05
N THR A 84 -0.14 22.16 9.98
CA THR A 84 0.11 23.11 11.08
C THR A 84 0.63 22.47 12.34
N GLU A 85 0.10 21.32 12.73
CA GLU A 85 0.43 20.62 13.97
C GLU A 85 1.35 19.40 13.76
N GLN A 86 1.53 18.96 12.51
CA GLN A 86 2.27 17.75 12.15
C GLN A 86 1.73 16.48 12.84
N VAL A 87 0.43 16.42 13.04
CA VAL A 87 -0.29 15.30 13.64
C VAL A 87 -1.21 14.67 12.60
N ARG A 88 -1.05 13.37 12.40
CA ARG A 88 -1.81 12.57 11.45
C ARG A 88 -3.06 11.97 12.10
N ILE A 89 -3.93 11.37 11.29
CA ILE A 89 -5.20 10.77 11.72
C ILE A 89 -5.01 9.78 12.87
N ASP A 90 -3.97 8.97 12.85
CA ASP A 90 -3.66 7.98 13.87
C ASP A 90 -2.71 8.48 14.97
N GLY A 91 -2.43 9.76 15.00
CA GLY A 91 -1.57 10.40 16.01
C GLY A 91 -0.08 10.37 15.70
N ARG A 92 0.33 9.73 14.61
CA ARG A 92 1.74 9.71 14.20
C ARG A 92 2.23 11.08 13.74
N GLY A 93 3.55 11.29 13.82
CA GLY A 93 4.24 12.36 13.13
C GLY A 93 4.44 12.03 11.65
N LEU A 94 4.98 12.98 10.87
CA LEU A 94 5.06 12.87 9.41
C LEU A 94 5.94 11.71 8.93
N THR A 95 6.98 11.38 9.65
CA THR A 95 7.99 10.37 9.27
C THR A 95 7.83 9.04 9.99
N ASP A 96 6.84 8.91 10.85
CA ASP A 96 6.63 7.71 11.65
C ASP A 96 6.06 6.57 10.81
N ILE A 97 6.64 5.39 11.01
CA ILE A 97 6.16 4.14 10.45
C ILE A 97 5.37 3.40 11.53
N ARG A 98 4.24 2.80 11.17
CA ARG A 98 3.50 1.92 12.07
C ARG A 98 4.37 0.75 12.53
N GLN A 99 3.98 0.11 13.62
CA GLN A 99 4.71 -1.03 14.16
C GLN A 99 4.92 -2.12 13.09
N LEU A 100 6.17 -2.55 12.96
CA LEU A 100 6.59 -3.56 12.00
C LEU A 100 6.84 -4.89 12.70
N THR A 101 6.35 -5.97 12.11
CA THR A 101 6.74 -7.34 12.49
C THR A 101 7.03 -8.15 11.23
N ALA A 102 8.02 -9.03 11.32
CA ALA A 102 8.41 -9.92 10.23
C ALA A 102 8.74 -11.29 10.81
N GLU A 103 8.16 -12.31 10.22
CA GLU A 103 8.31 -13.70 10.63
C GLU A 103 8.40 -14.60 9.41
N VAL A 104 9.30 -15.56 9.43
CA VAL A 104 9.47 -16.55 8.36
C VAL A 104 9.10 -17.94 8.84
N GLU A 105 8.94 -18.87 7.88
CA GLU A 105 8.66 -20.30 8.14
C GLU A 105 7.36 -20.49 8.93
N VAL A 106 6.32 -19.79 8.49
CA VAL A 106 5.01 -19.81 9.15
C VAL A 106 4.13 -20.98 8.71
N LEU A 107 4.43 -21.58 7.56
CA LEU A 107 3.75 -22.74 7.01
C LEU A 107 4.74 -23.91 6.84
N PRO A 108 4.43 -25.12 7.37
CA PRO A 108 5.43 -26.17 7.49
C PRO A 108 5.75 -26.92 6.19
N ARG A 109 4.85 -26.94 5.22
CA ARG A 109 4.99 -27.77 4.01
C ARG A 109 5.32 -27.02 2.73
N VAL A 110 5.16 -25.71 2.72
CA VAL A 110 5.52 -24.88 1.57
C VAL A 110 7.04 -24.72 1.48
N HIS A 111 7.55 -24.36 0.33
CA HIS A 111 8.99 -24.21 0.15
C HIS A 111 9.57 -23.01 0.89
N GLY A 112 8.83 -21.91 0.95
CA GLY A 112 9.12 -20.74 1.78
C GLY A 112 7.85 -20.00 2.13
N SER A 113 7.83 -19.40 3.32
CA SER A 113 6.68 -18.63 3.80
C SER A 113 7.10 -17.55 4.77
N ALA A 114 6.29 -16.51 4.84
CA ALA A 114 6.50 -15.40 5.74
C ALA A 114 5.20 -14.66 6.03
N ILE A 115 5.18 -13.96 7.16
CA ILE A 115 4.18 -12.93 7.46
C ILE A 115 4.92 -11.62 7.69
N PHE A 116 4.48 -10.60 7.00
CA PHE A 116 4.92 -9.22 7.21
C PHE A 116 3.73 -8.38 7.67
N GLU A 117 3.92 -7.66 8.76
CA GLU A 117 2.91 -6.75 9.31
C GLU A 117 3.45 -5.33 9.41
N ARG A 118 2.59 -4.39 9.05
CA ARG A 118 2.80 -2.97 9.25
C ARG A 118 1.50 -2.36 9.76
N GLY A 119 1.41 -2.14 11.05
CA GLY A 119 0.17 -1.77 11.72
C GLY A 119 -0.94 -2.80 11.46
N GLU A 120 -2.03 -2.35 10.86
CA GLU A 120 -3.19 -3.18 10.53
C GLU A 120 -3.04 -3.95 9.20
N THR A 121 -1.97 -3.69 8.45
CA THR A 121 -1.69 -4.38 7.19
C THR A 121 -0.88 -5.63 7.46
N GLN A 122 -1.43 -6.79 7.09
CA GLN A 122 -0.80 -8.09 7.28
C GLN A 122 -0.81 -8.86 5.97
N ILE A 123 0.36 -9.28 5.52
CA ILE A 123 0.55 -10.04 4.28
C ILE A 123 1.23 -11.36 4.58
N MET A 124 0.64 -12.44 4.12
CA MET A 124 1.29 -13.75 4.09
C MET A 124 1.89 -13.97 2.70
N GLY A 125 3.19 -14.19 2.64
CA GLY A 125 3.91 -14.54 1.42
C GLY A 125 4.22 -16.04 1.39
N VAL A 126 4.00 -16.66 0.24
CA VAL A 126 4.32 -18.08 0.01
C VAL A 126 5.11 -18.21 -1.28
N THR A 127 6.26 -18.85 -1.18
CA THR A 127 7.14 -19.14 -2.31
C THR A 127 7.11 -20.61 -2.67
N THR A 128 6.89 -20.90 -3.94
CA THR A 128 6.96 -22.24 -4.52
C THR A 128 8.03 -22.28 -5.61
N LEU A 129 8.87 -23.29 -5.56
CA LEU A 129 9.93 -23.55 -6.53
C LEU A 129 9.57 -24.72 -7.41
N ASN A 130 9.93 -24.65 -8.69
CA ASN A 130 9.75 -25.79 -9.61
C ASN A 130 10.82 -25.75 -10.71
N MET A 131 10.84 -26.77 -11.56
CA MET A 131 11.79 -26.85 -12.67
C MET A 131 11.52 -25.76 -13.72
N LEU A 132 12.57 -25.29 -14.38
CA LEU A 132 12.51 -24.18 -15.35
C LEU A 132 11.52 -24.44 -16.51
N LYS A 133 11.36 -25.68 -16.94
CA LYS A 133 10.40 -25.99 -18.04
C LYS A 133 8.94 -25.65 -17.69
N LEU A 134 8.62 -25.45 -16.41
CA LEU A 134 7.30 -25.05 -15.92
C LEU A 134 7.17 -23.53 -15.75
N GLU A 135 8.12 -22.76 -16.28
CA GLU A 135 7.97 -21.32 -16.33
C GLU A 135 6.75 -20.89 -17.17
N GLN A 136 6.21 -19.73 -16.88
CA GLN A 136 5.05 -19.22 -17.60
C GLN A 136 5.42 -18.91 -19.05
N GLN A 137 4.68 -19.46 -19.99
CA GLN A 137 4.77 -19.10 -21.40
C GLN A 137 3.95 -17.83 -21.65
N LEU A 138 4.54 -16.89 -22.39
CA LEU A 138 3.91 -15.63 -22.72
C LEU A 138 3.54 -15.62 -24.22
N ASP A 139 2.27 -15.50 -24.51
CA ASP A 139 1.78 -15.25 -25.87
C ASP A 139 1.59 -13.75 -26.05
N SER A 140 2.63 -13.08 -26.50
CA SER A 140 2.66 -11.64 -26.68
C SER A 140 3.50 -11.23 -27.88
N LEU A 141 3.32 -10.00 -28.33
CA LEU A 141 4.12 -9.40 -29.41
C LEU A 141 5.53 -8.98 -28.95
N TYR A 142 5.77 -8.99 -27.65
CA TYR A 142 7.10 -8.67 -27.09
C TYR A 142 8.10 -9.82 -27.32
N PRO A 143 9.39 -9.51 -27.38
CA PRO A 143 10.42 -10.53 -27.63
C PRO A 143 10.55 -11.55 -26.48
N VAL A 144 10.15 -11.19 -25.25
CA VAL A 144 10.18 -12.10 -24.12
C VAL A 144 9.03 -13.10 -24.23
N LYS A 145 9.35 -14.39 -24.30
CA LYS A 145 8.40 -15.47 -24.54
C LYS A 145 8.08 -16.29 -23.30
N SER A 146 8.83 -16.11 -22.23
CA SER A 146 8.62 -16.83 -20.98
C SER A 146 8.99 -16.00 -19.77
N LYS A 147 8.46 -16.40 -18.62
CA LYS A 147 8.64 -15.71 -17.36
C LYS A 147 8.89 -16.72 -16.25
N ARG A 148 10.09 -16.68 -15.68
CA ARG A 148 10.54 -17.59 -14.62
C ARG A 148 9.98 -17.23 -13.27
N TYR A 149 9.82 -15.95 -12.99
CA TYR A 149 9.30 -15.42 -11.75
C TYR A 149 7.89 -14.87 -11.95
N ILE A 150 6.95 -15.38 -11.16
CA ILE A 150 5.54 -15.02 -11.22
C ILE A 150 5.10 -14.58 -9.83
N HIS A 151 4.41 -13.45 -9.76
CA HIS A 151 3.80 -12.97 -8.53
C HIS A 151 2.27 -12.92 -8.66
N HIS A 152 1.58 -13.72 -7.86
CA HIS A 152 0.13 -13.67 -7.72
C HIS A 152 -0.24 -12.91 -6.43
N TYR A 153 -1.04 -11.90 -6.59
CA TYR A 153 -1.49 -11.03 -5.51
C TYR A 153 -2.98 -11.24 -5.27
N ASN A 154 -3.34 -11.70 -4.07
CA ASN A 154 -4.70 -11.94 -3.67
C ASN A 154 -5.13 -10.92 -2.61
N PHE A 155 -6.20 -10.22 -2.91
CA PHE A 155 -6.78 -9.17 -2.06
C PHE A 155 -8.25 -9.49 -1.78
N PRO A 156 -8.53 -10.43 -0.86
CA PRO A 156 -9.91 -10.82 -0.56
C PRO A 156 -10.64 -9.71 0.20
N PRO A 157 -11.98 -9.62 0.06
CA PRO A 157 -12.79 -8.59 0.71
C PRO A 157 -12.62 -8.51 2.22
N TYR A 158 -12.45 -9.64 2.89
CA TYR A 158 -12.28 -9.66 4.35
C TYR A 158 -11.03 -8.89 4.82
N SER A 159 -10.02 -8.70 3.97
CA SER A 159 -8.80 -7.98 4.33
C SER A 159 -9.04 -6.52 4.70
N VAL A 160 -10.09 -5.91 4.15
CA VAL A 160 -10.54 -4.55 4.49
C VAL A 160 -11.75 -4.54 5.42
N GLY A 161 -12.21 -5.72 5.85
CA GLY A 161 -13.36 -5.84 6.75
C GLY A 161 -14.72 -5.64 6.08
N GLU A 162 -14.79 -5.79 4.75
CA GLU A 162 -16.01 -5.57 3.98
C GLU A 162 -16.53 -6.87 3.35
N PRO A 163 -17.86 -7.05 3.22
CA PRO A 163 -18.39 -8.13 2.41
C PRO A 163 -18.16 -7.83 0.93
N GLY A 164 -17.87 -8.85 0.16
CA GLY A 164 -17.64 -8.69 -1.26
C GLY A 164 -17.62 -10.00 -2.02
N ARG A 165 -17.75 -9.91 -3.34
CA ARG A 165 -17.69 -11.07 -4.21
C ARG A 165 -16.26 -11.55 -4.36
N VAL A 166 -16.05 -12.84 -4.11
CA VAL A 166 -14.79 -13.55 -4.40
C VAL A 166 -14.88 -14.14 -5.81
N GLY A 167 -13.86 -13.95 -6.61
CA GLY A 167 -13.84 -14.43 -8.00
C GLY A 167 -12.47 -14.22 -8.63
N SER A 168 -12.43 -14.08 -9.95
CA SER A 168 -11.19 -13.83 -10.69
C SER A 168 -10.53 -12.52 -10.27
N PRO A 169 -9.19 -12.43 -10.33
CA PRO A 169 -8.45 -11.21 -10.02
C PRO A 169 -8.94 -10.03 -10.85
N LYS A 170 -9.13 -8.90 -10.20
CA LYS A 170 -9.49 -7.63 -10.84
C LYS A 170 -8.23 -6.90 -11.31
N ARG A 171 -8.39 -5.87 -12.13
CA ARG A 171 -7.28 -5.05 -12.66
C ARG A 171 -6.37 -4.51 -11.55
N ARG A 172 -6.94 -4.13 -10.41
CA ARG A 172 -6.20 -3.65 -9.26
C ARG A 172 -5.24 -4.71 -8.72
N GLU A 173 -5.72 -5.94 -8.55
CA GLU A 173 -4.89 -7.05 -8.05
C GLU A 173 -3.79 -7.40 -9.04
N ILE A 174 -4.08 -7.41 -10.34
CA ILE A 174 -3.09 -7.63 -11.39
C ILE A 174 -2.02 -6.54 -11.38
N GLY A 175 -2.41 -5.28 -11.28
CA GLY A 175 -1.49 -4.14 -11.24
C GLY A 175 -0.59 -4.15 -9.99
N HIS A 176 -1.15 -4.44 -8.83
CA HIS A 176 -0.39 -4.55 -7.58
C HIS A 176 0.58 -5.73 -7.60
N GLY A 177 0.16 -6.86 -8.12
CA GLY A 177 1.03 -8.03 -8.31
C GLY A 177 2.18 -7.74 -9.27
N ALA A 178 1.90 -7.06 -10.38
CA ALA A 178 2.92 -6.65 -11.35
C ALA A 178 3.95 -5.67 -10.76
N LEU A 179 3.52 -4.74 -9.91
CA LEU A 179 4.41 -3.82 -9.22
C LEU A 179 5.34 -4.56 -8.24
N ALA A 180 4.79 -5.45 -7.44
CA ALA A 180 5.57 -6.26 -6.50
C ALA A 180 6.55 -7.19 -7.22
N GLU A 181 6.15 -7.79 -8.33
CA GLU A 181 7.02 -8.59 -9.18
C GLU A 181 8.18 -7.76 -9.76
N ARG A 182 7.90 -6.58 -10.28
CA ARG A 182 8.92 -5.66 -10.81
C ARG A 182 9.94 -5.27 -9.73
N ALA A 183 9.48 -5.09 -8.49
CA ALA A 183 10.34 -4.72 -7.38
C ALA A 183 11.39 -5.79 -7.05
N LEU A 184 11.07 -7.07 -7.19
CA LEU A 184 11.96 -8.19 -6.87
C LEU A 184 12.80 -8.68 -8.05
N THR A 185 12.36 -8.46 -9.28
CA THR A 185 13.02 -8.97 -10.49
C THR A 185 14.50 -8.60 -10.58
N PRO A 186 14.94 -7.36 -10.29
CA PRO A 186 16.36 -6.98 -10.40
C PRO A 186 17.29 -7.70 -9.41
N VAL A 187 16.78 -8.23 -8.33
CA VAL A 187 17.59 -8.90 -7.30
C VAL A 187 17.52 -10.43 -7.38
N LEU A 188 16.80 -10.96 -8.35
CA LEU A 188 16.76 -12.42 -8.55
C LEU A 188 18.12 -12.95 -8.99
N PRO A 189 18.50 -14.17 -8.55
CA PRO A 189 19.69 -14.84 -9.07
C PRO A 189 19.50 -15.18 -10.55
N SER A 190 20.59 -15.37 -11.28
CA SER A 190 20.55 -15.84 -12.67
C SER A 190 19.99 -17.26 -12.77
N ARG A 191 19.58 -17.67 -13.98
CA ARG A 191 19.10 -19.03 -14.24
C ARG A 191 20.18 -20.08 -13.97
N GLU A 192 21.43 -19.73 -14.19
CA GLU A 192 22.59 -20.59 -13.94
C GLU A 192 22.86 -20.75 -12.44
N GLU A 193 22.76 -19.67 -11.67
CA GLU A 193 22.97 -19.67 -10.24
C GLU A 193 21.85 -20.39 -9.48
N PHE A 194 20.61 -20.24 -9.96
CA PHE A 194 19.41 -20.79 -9.33
C PHE A 194 18.41 -21.27 -10.40
N PRO A 195 18.56 -22.52 -10.87
CA PRO A 195 17.82 -23.03 -12.04
C PRO A 195 16.41 -23.49 -11.71
N TYR A 196 15.60 -22.61 -11.10
CA TYR A 196 14.23 -22.89 -10.72
C TYR A 196 13.28 -21.80 -11.23
N ALA A 197 12.08 -22.19 -11.58
CA ALA A 197 10.94 -21.29 -11.69
C ALA A 197 10.45 -20.94 -10.28
N ILE A 198 10.09 -19.68 -10.06
CA ILE A 198 9.69 -19.14 -8.76
C ILE A 198 8.27 -18.62 -8.88
N ARG A 199 7.36 -19.16 -8.07
CA ARG A 199 6.02 -18.62 -7.90
C ARG A 199 5.89 -18.02 -6.51
N GLN A 200 5.61 -16.72 -6.46
CA GLN A 200 5.30 -16.00 -5.25
C GLN A 200 3.80 -15.74 -5.18
N VAL A 201 3.20 -16.04 -4.05
CA VAL A 201 1.81 -15.72 -3.76
C VAL A 201 1.78 -14.80 -2.56
N SER A 202 1.09 -13.67 -2.68
CA SER A 202 0.80 -12.76 -1.57
C SER A 202 -0.68 -12.84 -1.22
N GLU A 203 -0.97 -13.19 0.03
CA GLU A 203 -2.32 -13.20 0.59
C GLU A 203 -2.47 -12.03 1.57
N ALA A 204 -3.31 -11.07 1.23
CA ALA A 204 -3.66 -10.00 2.16
C ALA A 204 -4.61 -10.53 3.24
N LEU A 205 -4.14 -10.56 4.47
CA LEU A 205 -4.92 -11.00 5.63
C LEU A 205 -5.61 -9.82 6.32
N GLY A 206 -4.98 -8.67 6.29
CA GLY A 206 -5.50 -7.39 6.74
C GLY A 206 -4.91 -6.26 5.92
N SER A 207 -5.67 -5.19 5.67
CA SER A 207 -5.21 -4.08 4.86
C SER A 207 -5.73 -2.74 5.37
N ASN A 208 -4.80 -1.84 5.63
CA ASN A 208 -5.04 -0.41 5.84
C ASN A 208 -3.84 0.38 5.33
N GLY A 209 -3.86 0.73 4.05
CA GLY A 209 -2.75 1.38 3.34
C GLY A 209 -1.75 0.39 2.77
N SER A 210 -1.30 0.67 1.60
CA SER A 210 -0.30 -0.03 0.76
C SER A 210 -0.02 -1.51 1.02
N THR A 211 -0.95 -2.34 0.63
CA THR A 211 -0.82 -3.80 0.67
C THR A 211 0.22 -4.30 -0.35
N SER A 212 0.37 -3.61 -1.49
CA SER A 212 1.38 -3.96 -2.50
C SER A 212 2.81 -3.83 -1.98
N MET A 213 3.11 -2.78 -1.23
CA MET A 213 4.44 -2.61 -0.64
C MET A 213 4.67 -3.57 0.53
N GLY A 214 3.63 -3.93 1.27
CA GLY A 214 3.67 -5.05 2.21
C GLY A 214 3.98 -6.38 1.52
N SER A 215 3.42 -6.61 0.34
CA SER A 215 3.70 -7.79 -0.47
C SER A 215 5.15 -7.86 -0.96
N VAL A 216 5.77 -6.73 -1.26
CA VAL A 216 7.21 -6.65 -1.57
C VAL A 216 8.04 -7.16 -0.39
N CYS A 217 7.75 -6.69 0.80
CA CYS A 217 8.47 -7.10 2.01
C CYS A 217 8.26 -8.60 2.33
N ALA A 218 7.03 -9.08 2.25
CA ALA A 218 6.71 -10.49 2.45
C ALA A 218 7.38 -11.39 1.39
N SER A 219 7.51 -10.92 0.14
CA SER A 219 8.20 -11.65 -0.92
C SER A 219 9.69 -11.81 -0.64
N THR A 220 10.36 -10.74 -0.19
CA THR A 220 11.76 -10.83 0.23
C THR A 220 11.95 -11.89 1.31
N LEU A 221 11.13 -11.85 2.34
CA LEU A 221 11.19 -12.79 3.45
C LEU A 221 10.95 -14.23 3.01
N SER A 222 9.87 -14.49 2.28
CA SER A 222 9.48 -15.85 1.88
C SER A 222 10.41 -16.43 0.83
N MET A 223 10.96 -15.66 -0.08
CA MET A 223 11.95 -16.13 -1.03
C MET A 223 13.27 -16.50 -0.37
N LEU A 224 13.77 -15.68 0.56
CA LEU A 224 14.95 -16.02 1.34
C LEU A 224 14.72 -17.29 2.18
N ASN A 225 13.54 -17.43 2.80
CA ASN A 225 13.18 -18.64 3.53
C ASN A 225 13.11 -19.88 2.62
N ALA A 226 12.73 -19.72 1.37
CA ALA A 226 12.74 -20.80 0.37
C ALA A 226 14.15 -21.18 -0.13
N GLY A 227 15.17 -20.40 0.21
CA GLY A 227 16.53 -20.62 -0.23
C GLY A 227 16.89 -19.90 -1.53
N VAL A 228 16.06 -18.96 -1.99
CA VAL A 228 16.41 -18.14 -3.17
C VAL A 228 17.53 -17.16 -2.81
N PRO A 229 18.68 -17.26 -3.47
CA PRO A 229 19.81 -16.38 -3.17
C PRO A 229 19.63 -15.01 -3.83
N LEU A 230 18.74 -14.19 -3.28
CA LEU A 230 18.54 -12.82 -3.72
C LEU A 230 19.86 -12.03 -3.62
N ARG A 231 20.13 -11.17 -4.59
CA ARG A 231 21.33 -10.32 -4.59
C ARG A 231 21.34 -9.31 -3.44
N ALA A 232 20.16 -8.86 -3.04
CA ALA A 232 19.93 -8.01 -1.89
C ALA A 232 18.47 -8.10 -1.46
N PRO A 233 18.15 -7.86 -0.18
CA PRO A 233 16.76 -7.72 0.24
C PRO A 233 16.14 -6.46 -0.34
N VAL A 234 14.84 -6.51 -0.61
CA VAL A 234 14.04 -5.39 -1.11
C VAL A 234 12.93 -5.10 -0.12
N ALA A 235 12.76 -3.84 0.22
CA ALA A 235 11.62 -3.35 0.97
C ALA A 235 10.86 -2.32 0.16
N GLY A 236 9.62 -2.08 0.54
CA GLY A 236 8.77 -1.08 -0.10
C GLY A 236 8.03 -0.26 0.92
N ILE A 237 7.74 0.99 0.55
CA ILE A 237 7.01 1.95 1.36
C ILE A 237 6.05 2.76 0.49
N ALA A 238 4.89 3.09 1.04
CA ALA A 238 3.96 4.03 0.45
C ALA A 238 4.03 5.37 1.16
N MET A 239 4.21 6.40 0.38
CA MET A 239 4.30 7.79 0.79
C MET A 239 3.09 8.56 0.30
N GLY A 240 2.68 9.58 1.06
CA GLY A 240 1.67 10.53 0.64
C GLY A 240 2.19 11.95 0.65
N LEU A 241 1.52 12.81 -0.09
CA LEU A 241 1.76 14.25 -0.07
C LEU A 241 0.44 14.97 0.19
N VAL A 242 0.48 15.87 1.14
CA VAL A 242 -0.62 16.76 1.48
C VAL A 242 -0.18 18.17 1.23
N SER A 243 -1.00 18.98 0.56
CA SER A 243 -0.77 20.40 0.36
C SER A 243 -2.04 21.18 0.62
N ASP A 244 -1.88 22.40 1.11
CA ASP A 244 -2.97 23.37 1.24
C ASP A 244 -2.37 24.76 1.48
N GLU A 245 -3.22 25.78 1.41
CA GLU A 245 -2.83 27.11 1.82
C GLU A 245 -2.86 27.24 3.34
N VAL A 246 -1.75 27.72 3.90
CA VAL A 246 -1.59 28.08 5.30
C VAL A 246 -1.05 29.49 5.37
N ASN A 247 -1.82 30.41 5.96
CA ASN A 247 -1.47 31.84 6.04
C ASN A 247 -1.14 32.49 4.67
N GLY A 248 -1.88 32.08 3.63
CA GLY A 248 -1.73 32.61 2.27
C GLY A 248 -0.59 32.03 1.44
N GLU A 249 0.14 31.04 1.97
CA GLU A 249 1.20 30.33 1.27
C GLU A 249 0.87 28.85 1.13
N THR A 250 1.19 28.26 -0.03
CA THR A 250 1.05 26.82 -0.23
C THR A 250 2.14 26.08 0.55
N GLN A 251 1.71 25.21 1.45
CA GLN A 251 2.59 24.34 2.21
C GLN A 251 2.41 22.88 1.78
N TYR A 252 3.46 22.10 1.92
CA TYR A 252 3.50 20.69 1.59
C TYR A 252 3.97 19.87 2.79
N ALA A 253 3.39 18.69 2.97
CA ALA A 253 3.86 17.71 3.93
C ALA A 253 3.92 16.34 3.29
N ALA A 254 5.07 15.68 3.36
CA ALA A 254 5.23 14.30 2.95
C ALA A 254 4.95 13.37 4.15
N LEU A 255 4.13 12.37 3.94
CA LEU A 255 3.72 11.40 4.95
C LEU A 255 4.36 10.05 4.64
N THR A 256 5.03 9.48 5.63
CA THR A 256 5.60 8.12 5.54
C THR A 256 4.56 7.08 5.97
N ASP A 257 4.46 5.98 5.23
CA ASP A 257 3.55 4.87 5.57
C ASP A 257 2.10 5.32 5.71
N ILE A 258 1.49 5.66 4.60
CA ILE A 258 0.13 6.21 4.59
C ILE A 258 -0.94 5.17 4.88
N LEU A 259 -1.98 5.61 5.58
CA LEU A 259 -3.25 4.90 5.72
C LEU A 259 -4.11 5.07 4.47
N GLY A 260 -5.07 4.16 4.26
CA GLY A 260 -6.06 4.29 3.20
C GLY A 260 -6.85 5.61 3.27
N ALA A 261 -7.20 6.07 4.47
CA ALA A 261 -7.87 7.35 4.68
C ALA A 261 -6.97 8.54 4.28
N GLU A 262 -5.69 8.46 4.52
CA GLU A 262 -4.72 9.51 4.12
C GLU A 262 -4.51 9.56 2.61
N ASP A 263 -4.54 8.41 1.93
CA ASP A 263 -4.53 8.35 0.48
C ASP A 263 -5.75 9.06 -0.12
N ALA A 264 -6.94 8.78 0.42
CA ALA A 264 -8.17 9.43 -0.02
C ALA A 264 -8.19 10.96 0.19
N LEU A 265 -7.56 11.44 1.25
CA LEU A 265 -7.49 12.87 1.62
C LEU A 265 -6.25 13.59 1.09
N GLY A 266 -5.29 12.88 0.54
CA GLY A 266 -4.05 13.41 0.02
C GLY A 266 -4.14 13.90 -1.42
N ASP A 267 -3.10 14.58 -1.88
CA ASP A 267 -2.97 15.11 -3.24
C ASP A 267 -2.16 14.20 -4.15
N MET A 268 -1.27 13.43 -3.58
CA MET A 268 -0.41 12.49 -4.28
C MET A 268 -0.09 11.33 -3.36
N ASP A 269 0.00 10.15 -3.93
CA ASP A 269 0.67 9.02 -3.31
C ASP A 269 1.76 8.48 -4.25
N PHE A 270 2.81 7.95 -3.67
CA PHE A 270 3.81 7.23 -4.42
C PHE A 270 4.36 6.06 -3.62
N LYS A 271 4.69 5.01 -4.34
CA LYS A 271 5.22 3.77 -3.79
C LYS A 271 6.63 3.61 -4.30
N VAL A 272 7.54 3.34 -3.39
CA VAL A 272 8.96 3.11 -3.72
C VAL A 272 9.39 1.80 -3.12
N ALA A 273 9.94 0.94 -3.95
CA ALA A 273 10.58 -0.30 -3.51
C ALA A 273 12.05 -0.30 -3.96
N GLY A 274 12.89 -0.93 -3.18
CA GLY A 274 14.29 -1.03 -3.52
C GLY A 274 15.14 -1.70 -2.44
N THR A 275 16.41 -1.84 -2.79
CA THR A 275 17.47 -2.29 -1.89
C THR A 275 17.97 -1.13 -1.01
N SER A 276 19.02 -1.35 -0.25
CA SER A 276 19.70 -0.26 0.48
C SER A 276 20.34 0.77 -0.45
N GLU A 277 20.66 0.40 -1.68
CA GLU A 277 21.42 1.23 -2.64
C GLU A 277 20.57 1.71 -3.82
N PHE A 278 19.66 0.88 -4.33
CA PHE A 278 18.95 1.12 -5.57
C PHE A 278 17.43 1.05 -5.40
N VAL A 279 16.72 1.91 -6.13
CA VAL A 279 15.28 1.79 -6.34
C VAL A 279 15.03 0.77 -7.44
N THR A 280 14.17 -0.21 -7.18
CA THR A 280 13.81 -1.28 -8.12
C THR A 280 12.43 -1.10 -8.74
N ALA A 281 11.55 -0.39 -8.05
CA ALA A 281 10.23 -0.05 -8.58
C ALA A 281 9.71 1.25 -7.96
N ILE A 282 8.98 2.00 -8.75
CA ILE A 282 8.29 3.22 -8.31
C ILE A 282 6.95 3.33 -9.03
N GLN A 283 5.94 3.77 -8.31
CA GLN A 283 4.64 4.14 -8.85
C GLN A 283 4.21 5.46 -8.23
N LEU A 284 3.82 6.40 -9.06
CA LEU A 284 3.36 7.71 -8.64
C LEU A 284 1.95 7.94 -9.17
N ASP A 285 1.07 8.40 -8.29
CA ASP A 285 -0.30 8.79 -8.60
C ASP A 285 -0.56 10.19 -8.02
N THR A 286 -0.89 11.15 -8.87
CA THR A 286 -1.06 12.54 -8.47
C THR A 286 -2.40 13.11 -8.93
N LYS A 287 -3.00 13.91 -8.04
CA LYS A 287 -4.19 14.71 -8.33
C LYS A 287 -3.84 16.18 -8.61
N LEU A 288 -2.54 16.52 -8.52
CA LEU A 288 -2.02 17.87 -8.78
C LEU A 288 -1.49 17.98 -10.20
N ASP A 289 -1.59 19.16 -10.79
CA ASP A 289 -1.05 19.47 -12.12
C ASP A 289 0.49 19.53 -12.13
N GLY A 290 1.09 19.70 -10.97
CA GLY A 290 2.54 19.72 -10.80
C GLY A 290 2.95 19.88 -9.35
N ILE A 291 4.19 19.49 -9.06
CA ILE A 291 4.80 19.59 -7.74
C ILE A 291 6.18 20.22 -7.89
N PRO A 292 6.59 21.13 -6.98
CA PRO A 292 7.96 21.63 -6.99
C PRO A 292 8.98 20.49 -6.88
N ALA A 293 10.01 20.53 -7.70
CA ALA A 293 11.05 19.48 -7.71
C ALA A 293 11.71 19.28 -6.34
N SER A 294 11.87 20.36 -5.57
CA SER A 294 12.42 20.30 -4.20
C SER A 294 11.53 19.51 -3.24
N VAL A 295 10.22 19.63 -3.38
CA VAL A 295 9.24 18.87 -2.56
C VAL A 295 9.30 17.40 -2.89
N LEU A 296 9.33 17.04 -4.16
CA LEU A 296 9.46 15.65 -4.60
C LEU A 296 10.78 15.04 -4.15
N ALA A 297 11.90 15.77 -4.29
CA ALA A 297 13.21 15.30 -3.84
C ALA A 297 13.26 15.03 -2.34
N ALA A 298 12.67 15.92 -1.52
CA ALA A 298 12.58 15.74 -0.08
C ALA A 298 11.72 14.51 0.28
N ALA A 299 10.60 14.31 -0.42
CA ALA A 299 9.73 13.16 -0.21
C ALA A 299 10.43 11.83 -0.59
N LEU A 300 11.21 11.81 -1.66
CA LEU A 300 12.00 10.62 -2.05
C LEU A 300 13.10 10.31 -1.03
N THR A 301 13.75 11.32 -0.47
CA THR A 301 14.73 11.16 0.61
C THR A 301 14.08 10.57 1.86
N GLN A 302 12.91 11.07 2.24
CA GLN A 302 12.12 10.56 3.36
C GLN A 302 11.70 9.10 3.13
N ALA A 303 11.30 8.75 1.92
CA ALA A 303 10.98 7.38 1.53
C ALA A 303 12.19 6.44 1.65
N ARG A 304 13.37 6.91 1.28
CA ARG A 304 14.62 6.13 1.41
C ARG A 304 14.93 5.80 2.87
N GLU A 305 14.80 6.76 3.77
CA GLU A 305 15.01 6.54 5.21
C GLU A 305 14.03 5.49 5.76
N ALA A 306 12.78 5.56 5.36
CA ALA A 306 11.76 4.57 5.72
C ALA A 306 12.12 3.17 5.18
N ARG A 307 12.54 3.08 3.94
CA ARG A 307 12.94 1.82 3.31
C ARG A 307 14.13 1.18 4.02
N LEU A 308 15.13 1.96 4.39
CA LEU A 308 16.30 1.48 5.14
C LEU A 308 15.89 0.94 6.52
N HIS A 309 14.98 1.59 7.20
CA HIS A 309 14.45 1.12 8.48
C HIS A 309 13.70 -0.22 8.33
N ILE A 310 12.85 -0.34 7.32
CA ILE A 310 12.14 -1.60 7.03
C ILE A 310 13.12 -2.72 6.69
N LEU A 311 14.16 -2.44 5.91
CA LEU A 311 15.20 -3.43 5.57
C LEU A 311 15.90 -3.95 6.82
N GLU A 312 16.15 -3.12 7.83
CA GLU A 312 16.69 -3.59 9.12
C GLU A 312 15.76 -4.59 9.80
N VAL A 313 14.47 -4.34 9.82
CA VAL A 313 13.47 -5.25 10.39
C VAL A 313 13.44 -6.58 9.63
N LEU A 314 13.47 -6.55 8.29
CA LEU A 314 13.52 -7.75 7.48
C LEU A 314 14.79 -8.55 7.74
N THR A 315 15.93 -7.89 7.83
CA THR A 315 17.24 -8.52 8.08
C THR A 315 17.32 -9.16 9.47
N GLN A 316 16.63 -8.61 10.46
CA GLN A 316 16.52 -9.23 11.79
C GLN A 316 15.72 -10.55 11.77
N ALA A 317 14.74 -10.67 10.87
CA ALA A 317 13.96 -11.89 10.72
C ALA A 317 14.70 -12.95 9.89
N ILE A 318 15.37 -12.54 8.84
CA ILE A 318 16.19 -13.40 7.97
C ILE A 318 17.25 -12.54 7.25
N ASP A 319 18.53 -12.85 7.43
CA ASP A 319 19.64 -12.08 6.90
C ASP A 319 20.36 -12.75 5.73
N ALA A 320 20.07 -14.02 5.48
CA ALA A 320 20.65 -14.82 4.42
C ALA A 320 19.64 -15.87 3.94
N PRO A 321 19.81 -16.41 2.71
CA PRO A 321 18.97 -17.50 2.25
C PRO A 321 19.06 -18.70 3.18
N ASP A 322 17.92 -19.27 3.55
CA ASP A 322 17.86 -20.55 4.25
C ASP A 322 18.21 -21.70 3.30
N GLU A 323 18.49 -22.88 3.86
CA GLU A 323 18.55 -24.09 3.07
C GLU A 323 17.19 -24.40 2.44
N MET A 324 17.19 -24.93 1.23
CA MET A 324 15.96 -25.33 0.57
C MET A 324 15.23 -26.41 1.36
N SER A 325 13.91 -26.26 1.47
CA SER A 325 13.03 -27.23 2.11
C SER A 325 13.20 -28.64 1.52
N ASP A 326 13.05 -29.67 2.35
CA ASP A 326 13.01 -31.07 1.90
C ASP A 326 11.84 -31.33 0.93
N PHE A 327 10.80 -30.51 0.96
CA PHE A 327 9.67 -30.58 0.03
C PHE A 327 9.94 -29.91 -1.32
N ALA A 328 11.00 -29.12 -1.45
CA ALA A 328 11.33 -28.44 -2.69
C ALA A 328 11.99 -29.42 -3.69
N PRO A 329 11.73 -29.23 -4.99
CA PRO A 329 12.45 -30.01 -6.01
C PRO A 329 13.94 -29.66 -6.01
N ARG A 330 14.76 -30.65 -6.37
CA ARG A 330 16.22 -30.46 -6.46
C ARG A 330 16.68 -30.69 -7.88
N VAL A 331 17.55 -29.80 -8.35
CA VAL A 331 18.32 -30.01 -9.59
C VAL A 331 19.65 -30.63 -9.19
N ILE A 332 19.91 -31.82 -9.70
CA ILE A 332 21.18 -32.54 -9.49
C ILE A 332 21.89 -32.75 -10.82
N SER A 333 23.20 -32.63 -10.81
CA SER A 333 24.02 -32.91 -11.98
C SER A 333 24.64 -34.28 -11.83
N VAL A 334 24.51 -35.10 -12.87
CA VAL A 334 25.12 -36.45 -12.93
C VAL A 334 26.04 -36.49 -14.15
N THR A 335 27.30 -36.89 -13.92
CA THR A 335 28.24 -37.11 -15.02
C THR A 335 28.01 -38.49 -15.61
N VAL A 336 27.69 -38.52 -16.88
CA VAL A 336 27.51 -39.79 -17.61
C VAL A 336 28.73 -40.02 -18.48
N PRO A 337 29.43 -41.19 -18.37
CA PRO A 337 30.56 -41.48 -19.24
C PRO A 337 30.10 -41.62 -20.70
N VAL A 338 30.85 -40.95 -21.58
CA VAL A 338 30.62 -41.10 -23.01
C VAL A 338 31.05 -42.52 -23.40
N ARG A 339 30.13 -43.36 -23.86
CA ARG A 339 30.49 -44.64 -24.45
C ARG A 339 31.18 -44.34 -25.80
N SER A 340 32.38 -44.83 -25.95
CA SER A 340 33.08 -44.90 -27.21
C SER A 340 32.44 -45.84 -28.18
#